data_a23b1ae0e7fc7ceea60e33ff307b32e5
#
_entry.id   a23b1ae0e7fc7ceea60e33ff307b32e5
#
_cell.length_a   1.000
_cell.length_b   1.000
_cell.length_c   1.000
_cell.angle_alpha   90.00
_cell.angle_beta   90.00
_cell.angle_gamma   90.00
#
_symmetry.space_group_name_H-M   'P 1'
#
loop_
_entity.id
_entity.type
_entity.pdbx_description
1 polymer ?
#
loop_
_entity_poly.entity_id
_entity_poly.type
_entity_poly.pdbx_seq_one_letter_code
_entity_poly.pdbx_strand_id
1 'polypeptide(L)'
;MKKINTLLENRLVFKVLGSECIEFLNNILTTDLKKLEHNVVAPCALLSPQGRILFDMLISINPSDNRNNYPSINIECDKKQINDLIKKINMYNLRKEVEIESTDYKVFVSNETIETTNTFKDKRFLNEKIRRIYCKDKSILKTIYDRSFYDFLRFNNCILEGPSEIEPNMTLPSEINLDLLGGISFDKGCFIGQEVNARIKWKGLVKKKYVPIKFENDYLSLFKLDEIKDKRILLNDIEIGEVVSITENTTDNFHYGIAKIKLSQLYLFENDNNLKCNFLDYKVSVIFPNYMLPLPKKI
;
A
#
# COMPACT_ATOMS: atom_id res chain seq x y z
N MET A 1 -15.71 -9.31 15.40
CA MET A 1 -14.91 -8.38 14.57
C MET A 1 -15.84 -7.33 14.00
N LYS A 2 -15.49 -6.03 14.05
CA LYS A 2 -16.30 -4.95 13.48
C LYS A 2 -16.43 -5.16 11.96
N LYS A 3 -17.63 -4.91 11.41
CA LYS A 3 -17.89 -5.09 9.98
C LYS A 3 -17.25 -3.96 9.17
N ILE A 4 -16.73 -4.33 8.00
CA ILE A 4 -16.18 -3.40 7.01
C ILE A 4 -16.93 -3.65 5.72
N ASN A 5 -17.60 -2.61 5.24
CA ASN A 5 -18.15 -2.52 3.90
C ASN A 5 -17.99 -1.06 3.49
N THR A 6 -16.89 -0.74 2.85
CA THR A 6 -16.47 0.65 2.62
C THR A 6 -16.24 0.89 1.13
N LEU A 7 -16.81 1.96 0.59
CA LEU A 7 -16.49 2.45 -0.74
C LEU A 7 -15.22 3.32 -0.69
N LEU A 8 -14.24 2.99 -1.51
CA LEU A 8 -13.02 3.77 -1.68
C LEU A 8 -13.15 4.73 -2.89
N GLU A 9 -13.67 5.92 -2.65
CA GLU A 9 -13.94 6.90 -3.71
C GLU A 9 -12.66 7.48 -4.37
N ASN A 10 -11.54 7.35 -3.67
CA ASN A 10 -10.22 7.76 -4.17
C ASN A 10 -9.50 6.67 -4.98
N ARG A 11 -10.10 5.48 -5.17
CA ARG A 11 -9.50 4.37 -5.92
C ARG A 11 -10.28 4.11 -7.21
N LEU A 12 -9.55 3.84 -8.28
CA LEU A 12 -10.12 3.46 -9.57
C LEU A 12 -9.41 2.21 -10.10
N VAL A 13 -10.10 1.51 -11.00
CA VAL A 13 -9.59 0.30 -11.66
C VAL A 13 -9.60 0.50 -13.17
N PHE A 14 -8.54 0.08 -13.83
CA PHE A 14 -8.50 -0.13 -15.28
C PHE A 14 -8.02 -1.55 -15.58
N LYS A 15 -8.22 -2.00 -16.81
CA LYS A 15 -7.81 -3.32 -17.27
C LYS A 15 -6.68 -3.24 -18.26
N VAL A 16 -5.82 -4.23 -18.23
CA VAL A 16 -4.80 -4.47 -19.25
C VAL A 16 -5.09 -5.83 -19.88
N LEU A 17 -5.24 -5.85 -21.19
CA LEU A 17 -5.69 -6.98 -22.01
C LEU A 17 -4.64 -7.31 -23.07
N GLY A 18 -4.72 -8.51 -23.63
CA GLY A 18 -3.88 -8.93 -24.77
C GLY A 18 -3.03 -10.15 -24.48
N SER A 19 -2.56 -10.78 -25.54
CA SER A 19 -1.77 -12.02 -25.48
C SER A 19 -0.48 -11.87 -24.68
N GLU A 20 0.12 -10.69 -24.71
CA GLU A 20 1.40 -10.40 -24.07
C GLU A 20 1.28 -9.60 -22.75
N CYS A 21 0.04 -9.36 -22.23
CA CYS A 21 -0.18 -8.46 -21.10
C CYS A 21 0.56 -8.90 -19.84
N ILE A 22 0.60 -10.21 -19.52
CA ILE A 22 1.31 -10.74 -18.36
C ILE A 22 2.83 -10.53 -18.50
N GLU A 23 3.40 -10.89 -19.65
CA GLU A 23 4.83 -10.73 -19.89
C GLU A 23 5.24 -9.26 -19.87
N PHE A 24 4.48 -8.42 -20.55
CA PHE A 24 4.72 -6.98 -20.60
C PHE A 24 4.71 -6.34 -19.21
N LEU A 25 3.63 -6.54 -18.45
CA LEU A 25 3.52 -6.00 -17.10
C LEU A 25 4.59 -6.56 -16.17
N ASN A 26 4.93 -7.83 -16.33
CA ASN A 26 5.98 -8.49 -15.53
C ASN A 26 7.35 -7.84 -15.71
N ASN A 27 7.63 -7.25 -16.88
CA ASN A 27 8.90 -6.58 -17.18
C ASN A 27 8.96 -5.12 -16.66
N ILE A 28 7.84 -4.52 -16.31
CA ILE A 28 7.81 -3.12 -15.83
C ILE A 28 7.38 -2.97 -14.36
N LEU A 29 6.65 -3.93 -13.82
CA LEU A 29 6.10 -3.89 -12.46
C LEU A 29 6.92 -4.75 -11.49
N THR A 30 6.80 -4.49 -10.19
CA THR A 30 7.60 -5.18 -9.16
C THR A 30 7.10 -6.58 -8.81
N THR A 31 5.81 -6.85 -8.92
CA THR A 31 5.18 -8.14 -8.56
C THR A 31 5.33 -9.16 -9.68
N ASP A 32 5.48 -10.45 -9.35
CA ASP A 32 5.51 -11.54 -10.32
C ASP A 32 4.08 -11.99 -10.68
N LEU A 33 3.60 -11.53 -11.84
CA LEU A 33 2.27 -11.86 -12.32
C LEU A 33 2.11 -13.32 -12.72
N LYS A 34 3.20 -14.00 -13.09
CA LYS A 34 3.18 -15.43 -13.46
C LYS A 34 2.89 -16.33 -12.26
N LYS A 35 3.19 -15.84 -11.04
CA LYS A 35 2.93 -16.52 -9.77
C LYS A 35 1.72 -15.97 -9.03
N LEU A 36 1.01 -15.00 -9.62
CA LEU A 36 -0.14 -14.40 -8.97
C LEU A 36 -1.32 -15.37 -8.99
N GLU A 37 -1.83 -15.70 -7.82
CA GLU A 37 -2.98 -16.56 -7.66
C GLU A 37 -4.27 -15.88 -8.15
N HIS A 38 -5.19 -16.69 -8.69
CA HIS A 38 -6.54 -16.21 -8.96
C HIS A 38 -7.26 -15.84 -7.64
N ASN A 39 -8.21 -14.93 -7.71
CA ASN A 39 -8.99 -14.45 -6.55
C ASN A 39 -8.18 -13.73 -5.46
N VAL A 40 -6.99 -13.26 -5.82
CA VAL A 40 -6.12 -12.48 -4.93
C VAL A 40 -5.78 -11.15 -5.57
N VAL A 41 -5.73 -10.10 -4.75
CA VAL A 41 -5.11 -8.83 -5.12
C VAL A 41 -3.79 -8.68 -4.37
N ALA A 42 -2.72 -8.42 -5.12
CA ALA A 42 -1.38 -8.24 -4.58
C ALA A 42 -0.92 -6.78 -4.69
N PRO A 43 -0.17 -6.26 -3.71
CA PRO A 43 0.48 -4.97 -3.84
C PRO A 43 1.53 -5.00 -4.94
N CYS A 44 1.71 -3.87 -5.60
CA CYS A 44 2.62 -3.72 -6.72
C CYS A 44 3.07 -2.28 -6.86
N ALA A 45 4.19 -2.04 -7.53
CA ALA A 45 4.65 -0.72 -7.88
C ALA A 45 5.24 -0.66 -9.29
N LEU A 46 5.13 0.52 -9.92
CA LEU A 46 5.95 0.93 -11.04
C LEU A 46 7.05 1.84 -10.50
N LEU A 47 8.31 1.51 -10.79
CA LEU A 47 9.47 2.20 -10.24
C LEU A 47 10.13 3.12 -11.28
N SER A 48 10.87 4.09 -10.77
CA SER A 48 11.87 4.82 -11.57
C SER A 48 13.11 3.94 -11.80
N PRO A 49 13.98 4.27 -12.77
CA PRO A 49 15.26 3.59 -12.94
C PRO A 49 16.14 3.63 -11.66
N GLN A 50 15.96 4.65 -10.81
CA GLN A 50 16.63 4.78 -9.52
C GLN A 50 15.99 3.93 -8.41
N GLY A 51 15.00 3.09 -8.76
CA GLY A 51 14.35 2.15 -7.84
C GLY A 51 13.33 2.76 -6.89
N ARG A 52 12.92 4.01 -7.11
CA ARG A 52 11.91 4.70 -6.29
C ARG A 52 10.52 4.49 -6.84
N ILE A 53 9.52 4.45 -5.97
CA ILE A 53 8.11 4.27 -6.36
C ILE A 53 7.65 5.52 -7.14
N LEU A 54 7.20 5.31 -8.37
CA LEU A 54 6.47 6.32 -9.15
C LEU A 54 4.97 6.20 -8.89
N PHE A 55 4.46 4.95 -8.88
CA PHE A 55 3.06 4.62 -8.66
C PHE A 55 2.97 3.36 -7.81
N ASP A 56 2.17 3.42 -6.76
CA ASP A 56 1.69 2.25 -6.02
C ASP A 56 0.36 1.78 -6.60
N MET A 57 0.14 0.48 -6.57
CA MET A 57 -1.08 -0.12 -7.10
C MET A 57 -1.37 -1.48 -6.48
N LEU A 58 -2.59 -1.94 -6.67
CA LEU A 58 -2.96 -3.33 -6.46
C LEU A 58 -3.24 -3.99 -7.79
N ILE A 59 -2.82 -5.24 -7.92
CA ILE A 59 -2.94 -5.99 -9.17
C ILE A 59 -3.65 -7.32 -8.93
N SER A 60 -4.57 -7.69 -9.83
CA SER A 60 -5.27 -8.98 -9.80
C SER A 60 -5.52 -9.53 -11.20
N ILE A 61 -5.55 -10.84 -11.33
CA ILE A 61 -5.95 -11.53 -12.56
C ILE A 61 -7.44 -11.79 -12.50
N ASN A 62 -8.16 -11.39 -13.52
CA ASN A 62 -9.58 -11.70 -13.66
C ASN A 62 -9.77 -12.88 -14.63
N PRO A 63 -10.02 -14.09 -14.13
CA PRO A 63 -10.19 -15.27 -14.97
C PRO A 63 -11.53 -15.30 -15.71
N SER A 64 -12.53 -14.55 -15.22
CA SER A 64 -13.89 -14.55 -15.81
C SER A 64 -14.05 -13.60 -16.98
N ASP A 65 -13.06 -12.78 -17.28
CA ASP A 65 -13.07 -11.81 -18.39
C ASP A 65 -12.03 -12.20 -19.45
N ASN A 66 -12.13 -13.44 -19.91
CA ASN A 66 -11.26 -13.97 -20.98
C ASN A 66 -11.77 -13.54 -22.35
N ARG A 67 -11.44 -12.35 -22.80
CA ARG A 67 -11.61 -11.98 -24.19
C ARG A 67 -10.50 -12.68 -25.01
N ASN A 68 -10.90 -13.40 -26.06
CA ASN A 68 -9.96 -14.10 -26.94
C ASN A 68 -9.04 -15.12 -26.24
N ASN A 69 -9.50 -15.79 -25.18
CA ASN A 69 -8.75 -16.77 -24.39
C ASN A 69 -7.53 -16.23 -23.62
N TYR A 70 -7.39 -14.93 -23.46
CA TYR A 70 -6.34 -14.32 -22.62
C TYR A 70 -6.91 -13.75 -21.33
N PRO A 71 -6.21 -13.87 -20.20
CA PRO A 71 -6.65 -13.28 -18.94
C PRO A 71 -6.61 -11.74 -19.02
N SER A 72 -7.56 -11.08 -18.37
CA SER A 72 -7.47 -9.66 -18.13
C SER A 72 -6.81 -9.38 -16.79
N ILE A 73 -6.01 -8.32 -16.74
CA ILE A 73 -5.31 -7.86 -15.52
C ILE A 73 -5.99 -6.59 -15.04
N ASN A 74 -6.56 -6.63 -13.83
CA ASN A 74 -7.05 -5.43 -13.18
C ASN A 74 -5.90 -4.72 -12.47
N ILE A 75 -5.82 -3.40 -12.64
CA ILE A 75 -4.89 -2.52 -11.93
C ILE A 75 -5.72 -1.48 -11.18
N GLU A 76 -5.66 -1.52 -9.86
CA GLU A 76 -6.28 -0.55 -8.96
C GLU A 76 -5.24 0.46 -8.49
N CYS A 77 -5.48 1.74 -8.65
CA CYS A 77 -4.59 2.80 -8.16
C CYS A 77 -5.37 4.01 -7.63
N ASP A 78 -4.65 4.99 -7.08
CA ASP A 78 -5.26 6.25 -6.66
C ASP A 78 -5.79 7.03 -7.86
N LYS A 79 -6.99 7.60 -7.70
CA LYS A 79 -7.68 8.40 -8.73
C LYS A 79 -6.85 9.58 -9.25
N LYS A 80 -6.03 10.18 -8.39
CA LYS A 80 -5.18 11.31 -8.77
C LYS A 80 -4.05 10.92 -9.72
N GLN A 81 -3.67 9.65 -9.74
CA GLN A 81 -2.52 9.15 -10.51
C GLN A 81 -2.89 8.28 -11.71
N ILE A 82 -4.15 7.88 -11.88
CA ILE A 82 -4.55 6.89 -12.89
C ILE A 82 -4.16 7.28 -14.31
N ASN A 83 -4.37 8.54 -14.70
CA ASN A 83 -4.06 9.02 -16.06
C ASN A 83 -2.55 9.01 -16.33
N ASP A 84 -1.75 9.43 -15.36
CA ASP A 84 -0.29 9.43 -15.47
C ASP A 84 0.27 8.01 -15.47
N LEU A 85 -0.31 7.10 -14.68
CA LEU A 85 0.04 5.68 -14.69
C LEU A 85 -0.26 5.05 -16.05
N ILE A 86 -1.46 5.24 -16.61
CA ILE A 86 -1.83 4.73 -17.93
C ILE A 86 -0.89 5.28 -19.00
N LYS A 87 -0.64 6.60 -18.99
CA LYS A 87 0.31 7.22 -19.91
C LYS A 87 1.70 6.60 -19.79
N LYS A 88 2.16 6.35 -18.57
CA LYS A 88 3.47 5.75 -18.33
C LYS A 88 3.56 4.31 -18.81
N ILE A 89 2.54 3.49 -18.58
CA ILE A 89 2.46 2.12 -19.09
C ILE A 89 2.49 2.14 -20.63
N ASN A 90 1.70 3.00 -21.27
CA ASN A 90 1.68 3.15 -22.73
C ASN A 90 3.06 3.54 -23.31
N MET A 91 3.84 4.36 -22.60
CA MET A 91 5.20 4.71 -23.04
C MET A 91 6.14 3.49 -23.12
N TYR A 92 5.91 2.45 -22.30
CA TYR A 92 6.67 1.21 -22.36
C TYR A 92 6.10 0.20 -23.35
N ASN A 93 4.86 0.39 -23.81
CA ASN A 93 4.19 -0.48 -24.77
C ASN A 93 4.54 -0.09 -26.21
N LEU A 94 5.77 -0.38 -26.64
CA LEU A 94 6.26 0.04 -27.96
C LEU A 94 5.76 -0.85 -29.12
N ARG A 95 5.58 -2.15 -28.86
CA ARG A 95 5.27 -3.16 -29.92
C ARG A 95 4.52 -4.38 -29.40
N LYS A 96 3.98 -4.34 -28.19
CA LYS A 96 3.29 -5.49 -27.59
C LYS A 96 1.82 -5.47 -27.92
N GLU A 97 1.22 -6.63 -28.09
CA GLU A 97 -0.23 -6.80 -28.25
C GLU A 97 -0.93 -6.63 -26.87
N VAL A 98 -0.93 -5.38 -26.41
CA VAL A 98 -1.48 -4.99 -25.10
C VAL A 98 -2.39 -3.79 -25.29
N GLU A 99 -3.60 -3.90 -24.77
CA GLU A 99 -4.61 -2.87 -24.76
C GLU A 99 -4.93 -2.45 -23.32
N ILE A 100 -5.16 -1.16 -23.10
CA ILE A 100 -5.59 -0.62 -21.81
C ILE A 100 -7.04 -0.16 -21.92
N GLU A 101 -7.90 -0.70 -21.09
CA GLU A 101 -9.34 -0.41 -21.05
C GLU A 101 -9.71 0.25 -19.71
N SER A 102 -10.31 1.44 -19.78
CA SER A 102 -10.90 2.07 -18.60
C SER A 102 -12.14 1.30 -18.16
N THR A 103 -12.38 1.25 -16.86
CA THR A 103 -13.59 0.63 -16.30
C THR A 103 -14.43 1.65 -15.54
N ASP A 104 -15.72 1.34 -15.38
CA ASP A 104 -16.66 2.05 -14.52
C ASP A 104 -16.80 1.37 -13.13
N TYR A 105 -15.84 0.51 -12.78
CA TYR A 105 -15.83 -0.17 -11.48
C TYR A 105 -15.61 0.80 -10.33
N LYS A 106 -16.42 0.61 -9.31
CA LYS A 106 -16.20 1.16 -7.97
C LYS A 106 -15.42 0.15 -7.15
N VAL A 107 -14.55 0.66 -6.30
CA VAL A 107 -13.70 -0.15 -5.42
C VAL A 107 -14.31 -0.19 -4.03
N PHE A 108 -14.62 -1.40 -3.56
CA PHE A 108 -15.07 -1.61 -2.19
C PHE A 108 -14.09 -2.49 -1.42
N VAL A 109 -14.09 -2.31 -0.12
CA VAL A 109 -13.41 -3.17 0.83
C VAL A 109 -14.43 -3.79 1.76
N SER A 110 -14.30 -5.11 1.98
CA SER A 110 -15.18 -5.84 2.89
C SER A 110 -14.42 -6.93 3.65
N ASN A 111 -14.85 -7.21 4.88
CA ASN A 111 -14.46 -8.40 5.63
C ASN A 111 -15.56 -9.48 5.65
N GLU A 112 -16.66 -9.25 4.94
CA GLU A 112 -17.74 -10.21 4.76
C GLU A 112 -17.53 -11.02 3.46
N THR A 113 -18.10 -12.21 3.40
CA THR A 113 -18.10 -13.00 2.16
C THR A 113 -19.19 -12.47 1.24
N ILE A 114 -18.78 -11.96 0.09
CA ILE A 114 -19.68 -11.45 -0.94
C ILE A 114 -19.40 -12.25 -2.20
N GLU A 115 -20.43 -12.93 -2.68
CA GLU A 115 -20.34 -13.79 -3.86
C GLU A 115 -20.46 -12.94 -5.14
N THR A 116 -19.34 -12.47 -5.65
CA THR A 116 -19.23 -11.85 -6.97
C THR A 116 -17.97 -12.30 -7.68
N THR A 117 -18.00 -12.25 -9.01
CA THR A 117 -16.89 -12.68 -9.86
C THR A 117 -15.61 -11.83 -9.71
N ASN A 118 -15.76 -10.58 -9.23
CA ASN A 118 -14.64 -9.64 -9.06
C ASN A 118 -14.34 -9.37 -7.58
N THR A 119 -14.30 -10.42 -6.79
CA THR A 119 -13.93 -10.36 -5.36
C THR A 119 -12.59 -11.02 -5.16
N PHE A 120 -11.65 -10.27 -4.57
CA PHE A 120 -10.26 -10.67 -4.40
C PHE A 120 -9.83 -10.56 -2.94
N LYS A 121 -9.12 -11.56 -2.40
CA LYS A 121 -8.46 -11.46 -1.09
C LYS A 121 -7.32 -10.45 -1.17
N ASP A 122 -7.28 -9.47 -0.26
CA ASP A 122 -6.18 -8.52 -0.18
C ASP A 122 -4.98 -9.15 0.58
N LYS A 123 -3.91 -9.46 -0.15
CA LYS A 123 -2.71 -10.13 0.40
C LYS A 123 -1.97 -9.31 1.45
N ARG A 124 -2.16 -8.01 1.51
CA ARG A 124 -1.48 -7.13 2.47
C ARG A 124 -1.94 -7.35 3.90
N PHE A 125 -3.17 -7.85 4.07
CA PHE A 125 -3.72 -8.17 5.38
C PHE A 125 -3.46 -9.64 5.71
N LEU A 126 -2.34 -9.90 6.41
CA LEU A 126 -1.87 -11.26 6.68
C LEU A 126 -2.77 -12.03 7.64
N ASN A 127 -3.35 -11.33 8.63
CA ASN A 127 -4.15 -11.92 9.71
C ASN A 127 -5.65 -11.67 9.57
N GLU A 128 -6.08 -10.75 8.69
CA GLU A 128 -7.47 -10.37 8.51
C GLU A 128 -8.01 -10.87 7.17
N LYS A 129 -9.31 -11.19 7.15
CA LYS A 129 -10.01 -11.59 5.92
C LYS A 129 -10.54 -10.39 5.19
N ILE A 130 -9.66 -9.53 4.69
CA ILE A 130 -10.03 -8.35 3.91
C ILE A 130 -10.08 -8.70 2.43
N ARG A 131 -11.14 -8.20 1.76
CA ARG A 131 -11.38 -8.40 0.33
C ARG A 131 -11.51 -7.07 -0.39
N ARG A 132 -11.00 -7.03 -1.62
CA ARG A 132 -11.31 -6.00 -2.63
C ARG A 132 -12.42 -6.49 -3.52
N ILE A 133 -13.38 -5.61 -3.82
CA ILE A 133 -14.51 -5.91 -4.67
C ILE A 133 -14.61 -4.83 -5.73
N TYR A 134 -14.56 -5.23 -7.00
CA TYR A 134 -14.67 -4.33 -8.14
C TYR A 134 -16.03 -4.54 -8.81
N CYS A 135 -16.94 -3.60 -8.66
CA CYS A 135 -18.28 -3.72 -9.25
C CYS A 135 -18.83 -2.36 -9.69
N LYS A 136 -19.79 -2.42 -10.64
CA LYS A 136 -20.48 -1.23 -11.15
C LYS A 136 -21.58 -0.77 -10.20
N ASP A 137 -22.27 -1.71 -9.58
CA ASP A 137 -23.44 -1.46 -8.75
C ASP A 137 -23.07 -1.35 -7.27
N LYS A 138 -23.50 -0.25 -6.64
CA LYS A 138 -23.35 -0.06 -5.18
C LYS A 138 -24.27 -0.96 -4.37
N SER A 139 -25.37 -1.48 -4.93
CA SER A 139 -26.35 -2.29 -4.21
C SER A 139 -25.82 -3.66 -3.78
N ILE A 140 -24.65 -4.06 -4.27
CA ILE A 140 -23.97 -5.31 -3.89
C ILE A 140 -23.65 -5.37 -2.39
N LEU A 141 -23.48 -4.20 -1.76
CA LEU A 141 -23.32 -4.06 -0.33
C LEU A 141 -24.61 -3.51 0.28
N LYS A 142 -25.26 -4.31 1.14
CA LYS A 142 -26.49 -3.91 1.84
C LYS A 142 -26.31 -2.69 2.73
N THR A 143 -25.11 -2.52 3.31
CA THR A 143 -24.76 -1.41 4.20
C THR A 143 -23.34 -0.98 3.90
N ILE A 144 -23.13 0.32 3.69
CA ILE A 144 -21.81 0.93 3.53
C ILE A 144 -21.49 1.64 4.85
N TYR A 145 -20.33 1.32 5.41
CA TYR A 145 -19.78 1.97 6.61
C TYR A 145 -18.76 3.02 6.21
N ASP A 146 -18.48 3.91 7.12
CA ASP A 146 -17.43 4.88 6.95
C ASP A 146 -16.04 4.22 6.84
N ARG A 147 -15.07 4.97 6.35
CA ARG A 147 -13.73 4.49 6.05
C ARG A 147 -12.83 4.32 7.29
N SER A 148 -13.17 4.92 8.42
CA SER A 148 -12.30 5.04 9.60
C SER A 148 -11.76 3.70 10.09
N PHE A 149 -12.61 2.67 10.15
CA PHE A 149 -12.16 1.34 10.59
C PHE A 149 -11.25 0.65 9.58
N TYR A 150 -11.48 0.86 8.29
CA TYR A 150 -10.55 0.38 7.26
C TYR A 150 -9.19 1.08 7.37
N ASP A 151 -9.17 2.40 7.54
CA ASP A 151 -7.93 3.16 7.71
C ASP A 151 -7.19 2.77 9.00
N PHE A 152 -7.91 2.54 10.10
CA PHE A 152 -7.32 1.98 11.31
C PHE A 152 -6.61 0.64 11.05
N LEU A 153 -7.29 -0.32 10.38
CA LEU A 153 -6.68 -1.61 10.07
C LEU A 153 -5.46 -1.46 9.15
N ARG A 154 -5.56 -0.63 8.15
CA ARG A 154 -4.51 -0.34 7.20
C ARG A 154 -3.27 0.22 7.91
N PHE A 155 -3.48 1.21 8.77
CA PHE A 155 -2.40 1.83 9.52
C PHE A 155 -1.78 0.86 10.54
N ASN A 156 -2.59 0.13 11.28
CA ASN A 156 -2.09 -0.87 12.23
C ASN A 156 -1.26 -1.99 11.55
N ASN A 157 -1.50 -2.26 10.29
CA ASN A 157 -0.72 -3.18 9.45
C ASN A 157 0.36 -2.47 8.61
N CYS A 158 0.62 -1.19 8.80
CA CYS A 158 1.56 -0.40 8.02
C CYS A 158 1.34 -0.49 6.49
N ILE A 159 0.08 -0.42 6.07
CA ILE A 159 -0.32 -0.48 4.66
C ILE A 159 -0.60 0.95 4.18
N LEU A 160 0.25 1.46 3.30
CA LEU A 160 0.13 2.79 2.70
C LEU A 160 -0.57 2.71 1.34
N GLU A 161 -1.30 3.76 0.98
CA GLU A 161 -2.02 3.86 -0.29
C GLU A 161 -2.00 5.28 -0.86
N GLY A 162 -1.55 5.39 -2.10
CA GLY A 162 -1.63 6.61 -2.89
C GLY A 162 -0.59 7.69 -2.57
N PRO A 163 -0.58 8.77 -3.36
CA PRO A 163 0.48 9.77 -3.34
C PRO A 163 0.50 10.67 -2.11
N SER A 164 -0.58 10.68 -1.32
CA SER A 164 -0.62 11.42 -0.05
C SER A 164 0.18 10.73 1.07
N GLU A 165 0.41 9.42 0.96
CA GLU A 165 1.15 8.63 1.94
C GLU A 165 2.48 8.11 1.39
N ILE A 166 2.57 7.92 0.08
CA ILE A 166 3.75 7.43 -0.63
C ILE A 166 4.21 8.52 -1.59
N GLU A 167 5.17 9.31 -1.17
CA GLU A 167 5.70 10.42 -1.97
C GLU A 167 6.34 9.89 -3.27
N PRO A 168 5.76 10.23 -4.45
CA PRO A 168 6.24 9.70 -5.72
C PRO A 168 7.69 10.12 -6.01
N ASN A 169 8.47 9.21 -6.58
CA ASN A 169 9.88 9.38 -6.92
C ASN A 169 10.82 9.71 -5.74
N MET A 170 10.33 9.65 -4.50
CA MET A 170 11.11 9.87 -3.29
C MET A 170 11.21 8.63 -2.42
N THR A 171 10.16 7.81 -2.37
CA THR A 171 10.03 6.66 -1.48
C THR A 171 10.59 5.39 -2.10
N LEU A 172 11.37 4.63 -1.33
CA LEU A 172 11.83 3.30 -1.73
C LEU A 172 10.82 2.22 -1.31
N PRO A 173 10.63 1.15 -2.10
CA PRO A 173 9.74 0.05 -1.76
C PRO A 173 9.99 -0.58 -0.39
N SER A 174 11.27 -0.76 -0.02
CA SER A 174 11.66 -1.32 1.28
C SER A 174 11.37 -0.39 2.46
N GLU A 175 11.24 0.92 2.23
CA GLU A 175 10.86 1.87 3.29
C GLU A 175 9.40 1.66 3.73
N ILE A 176 8.50 1.36 2.78
CA ILE A 176 7.07 1.11 3.02
C ILE A 176 6.75 -0.38 3.19
N ASN A 177 7.74 -1.21 3.41
CA ASN A 177 7.58 -2.66 3.60
C ASN A 177 6.97 -3.42 2.40
N LEU A 178 7.03 -2.87 1.19
CA LEU A 178 6.42 -3.48 0.01
C LEU A 178 7.01 -4.87 -0.28
N ASP A 179 8.29 -5.08 0.00
CA ASP A 179 8.98 -6.36 -0.09
C ASP A 179 8.46 -7.40 0.92
N LEU A 180 8.19 -6.98 2.15
CA LEU A 180 7.65 -7.83 3.22
C LEU A 180 6.17 -8.17 2.98
N LEU A 181 5.43 -7.26 2.35
CA LEU A 181 4.03 -7.45 1.96
C LEU A 181 3.85 -8.25 0.64
N GLY A 182 4.95 -8.74 0.05
CA GLY A 182 4.92 -9.54 -1.17
C GLY A 182 4.71 -8.74 -2.46
N GLY A 183 4.92 -7.42 -2.41
CA GLY A 183 4.76 -6.52 -3.57
C GLY A 183 5.99 -6.39 -4.45
N ILE A 184 7.10 -7.06 -4.11
CA ILE A 184 8.30 -7.17 -4.96
C ILE A 184 8.72 -8.62 -5.06
N SER A 185 8.93 -9.10 -6.28
CA SER A 185 9.60 -10.37 -6.55
C SER A 185 11.05 -10.12 -6.96
N PHE A 186 11.98 -10.74 -6.24
CA PHE A 186 13.41 -10.71 -6.58
C PHE A 186 13.84 -11.93 -7.41
N ASP A 187 12.96 -12.92 -7.55
CA ASP A 187 13.21 -14.21 -8.24
C ASP A 187 12.65 -14.24 -9.66
N LYS A 188 11.93 -13.19 -10.09
CA LYS A 188 11.45 -13.05 -11.46
C LYS A 188 12.53 -12.41 -12.36
N GLY A 189 12.26 -12.35 -13.67
CA GLY A 189 13.10 -11.64 -14.64
C GLY A 189 13.26 -10.15 -14.32
N CYS A 190 14.08 -9.47 -15.11
CA CYS A 190 14.38 -8.05 -14.90
C CYS A 190 13.13 -7.18 -15.02
N PHE A 191 13.06 -6.15 -14.15
CA PHE A 191 12.07 -5.09 -14.20
C PHE A 191 12.72 -3.74 -13.88
N ILE A 192 12.02 -2.65 -14.20
CA ILE A 192 12.54 -1.28 -14.03
C ILE A 192 12.85 -1.02 -12.55
N GLY A 193 14.06 -0.54 -12.24
CA GLY A 193 14.50 -0.20 -10.89
C GLY A 193 14.86 -1.39 -10.00
N GLN A 194 14.90 -2.62 -10.53
CA GLN A 194 15.21 -3.83 -9.76
C GLN A 194 16.60 -3.81 -9.14
N GLU A 195 17.63 -3.38 -9.88
CA GLU A 195 19.03 -3.45 -9.43
C GLU A 195 19.25 -2.73 -8.10
N VAL A 196 18.74 -1.51 -7.98
CA VAL A 196 18.86 -0.71 -6.76
C VAL A 196 18.15 -1.40 -5.59
N ASN A 197 16.94 -1.90 -5.81
CA ASN A 197 16.16 -2.57 -4.76
C ASN A 197 16.77 -3.91 -4.35
N ALA A 198 17.32 -4.69 -5.27
CA ALA A 198 18.07 -5.90 -4.96
C ALA A 198 19.30 -5.59 -4.11
N ARG A 199 20.07 -4.55 -4.47
CA ARG A 199 21.22 -4.09 -3.67
C ARG A 199 20.79 -3.68 -2.24
N ILE A 200 19.69 -2.93 -2.11
CA ILE A 200 19.16 -2.51 -0.81
C ILE A 200 18.80 -3.73 0.04
N LYS A 201 18.07 -4.69 -0.54
CA LYS A 201 17.67 -5.94 0.15
C LYS A 201 18.87 -6.74 0.65
N TRP A 202 19.84 -7.00 -0.23
CA TRP A 202 20.96 -7.89 0.08
C TRP A 202 22.06 -7.24 0.91
N LYS A 203 22.21 -5.90 0.85
CA LYS A 203 23.20 -5.15 1.62
C LYS A 203 22.62 -4.43 2.84
N GLY A 204 21.32 -4.57 3.13
CA GLY A 204 20.69 -3.95 4.29
C GLY A 204 20.74 -2.41 4.32
N LEU A 205 20.71 -1.74 3.17
CA LEU A 205 20.96 -0.30 3.06
C LEU A 205 19.72 0.57 3.34
N VAL A 206 18.69 0.04 4.00
CA VAL A 206 17.51 0.81 4.39
C VAL A 206 17.87 1.80 5.50
N LYS A 207 17.59 3.08 5.29
CA LYS A 207 17.89 4.14 6.27
C LYS A 207 16.69 4.59 7.08
N LYS A 208 15.50 4.46 6.53
CA LYS A 208 14.23 4.87 7.13
C LYS A 208 13.19 3.78 6.90
N LYS A 209 12.22 3.69 7.80
CA LYS A 209 11.07 2.80 7.65
C LYS A 209 9.80 3.54 8.00
N TYR A 210 8.72 3.21 7.29
CA TYR A 210 7.38 3.59 7.70
C TYR A 210 6.90 2.58 8.74
N VAL A 211 6.33 3.09 9.81
CA VAL A 211 5.85 2.31 10.96
C VAL A 211 4.51 2.86 11.45
N PRO A 212 3.63 2.01 11.95
CA PRO A 212 2.46 2.43 12.68
C PRO A 212 2.83 3.17 13.95
N ILE A 213 2.04 4.18 14.26
CA ILE A 213 2.12 4.92 15.52
C ILE A 213 0.73 4.99 16.17
N LYS A 214 0.73 5.03 17.52
CA LYS A 214 -0.46 5.22 18.33
C LYS A 214 -0.27 6.45 19.22
N PHE A 215 -1.24 7.35 19.21
CA PHE A 215 -1.27 8.51 20.07
C PHE A 215 -1.94 8.16 21.39
N GLU A 216 -1.43 8.65 22.50
CA GLU A 216 -1.91 8.28 23.84
C GLU A 216 -3.06 9.14 24.37
N ASN A 217 -3.39 10.27 23.71
CA ASN A 217 -4.41 11.20 24.16
C ASN A 217 -5.56 11.34 23.15
N ASP A 218 -6.79 11.42 23.66
CA ASP A 218 -8.05 11.50 22.92
C ASP A 218 -8.30 12.83 22.16
N TYR A 219 -7.42 13.81 22.29
CA TYR A 219 -7.67 15.20 21.84
C TYR A 219 -7.23 15.51 20.41
N LEU A 220 -6.81 14.53 19.63
CA LEU A 220 -6.40 14.73 18.22
C LEU A 220 -7.55 15.01 17.25
N SER A 221 -8.80 14.95 17.70
CA SER A 221 -10.00 15.20 16.87
C SER A 221 -10.08 16.60 16.24
N LEU A 222 -9.16 17.50 16.59
CA LEU A 222 -9.13 18.88 16.13
C LEU A 222 -8.07 19.17 15.04
N PHE A 223 -7.23 18.19 14.66
CA PHE A 223 -6.14 18.46 13.74
C PHE A 223 -6.30 17.73 12.41
N LYS A 224 -6.34 18.49 11.33
CA LYS A 224 -6.04 17.95 10.00
C LYS A 224 -4.53 17.97 9.81
N LEU A 225 -3.94 16.83 9.49
CA LEU A 225 -2.49 16.72 9.32
C LEU A 225 -1.96 17.71 8.26
N ASP A 226 -2.76 18.03 7.24
CA ASP A 226 -2.39 18.99 6.20
C ASP A 226 -2.24 20.43 6.72
N GLU A 227 -2.86 20.74 7.87
CA GLU A 227 -2.79 22.06 8.53
C GLU A 227 -1.58 22.16 9.48
N ILE A 228 -0.93 21.01 9.80
CA ILE A 228 0.22 20.96 10.71
C ILE A 228 1.49 21.27 9.93
N LYS A 229 2.16 22.37 10.28
CA LYS A 229 3.43 22.78 9.67
C LYS A 229 4.61 21.93 10.13
N ASP A 230 4.66 21.59 11.40
CA ASP A 230 5.74 20.77 11.97
C ASP A 230 5.28 19.34 12.19
N LYS A 231 5.70 18.45 11.28
CA LYS A 231 5.37 17.02 11.32
C LYS A 231 6.45 16.16 11.99
N ARG A 232 7.45 16.78 12.62
CA ARG A 232 8.58 16.07 13.22
C ARG A 232 8.17 15.25 14.44
N ILE A 233 8.79 14.10 14.56
CA ILE A 233 8.75 13.26 15.74
C ILE A 233 10.06 13.39 16.49
N LEU A 234 10.00 13.66 17.79
CA LEU A 234 11.15 13.88 18.65
C LEU A 234 11.27 12.78 19.69
N LEU A 235 12.49 12.30 19.90
CA LEU A 235 12.85 11.43 21.02
C LEU A 235 13.96 12.12 21.79
N ASN A 236 13.70 12.51 23.06
CA ASN A 236 14.63 13.30 23.87
C ASN A 236 15.17 14.54 23.13
N ASP A 237 14.27 15.31 22.54
CA ASP A 237 14.51 16.53 21.75
C ASP A 237 15.31 16.31 20.45
N ILE A 238 15.59 15.06 20.08
CA ILE A 238 16.25 14.72 18.83
C ILE A 238 15.22 14.31 17.80
N GLU A 239 15.27 14.92 16.60
CA GLU A 239 14.41 14.53 15.49
C GLU A 239 14.75 13.13 14.98
N ILE A 240 13.78 12.22 15.10
CA ILE A 240 13.91 10.84 14.66
C ILE A 240 13.13 10.52 13.38
N GLY A 241 12.16 11.33 13.02
CA GLY A 241 11.31 11.13 11.85
C GLY A 241 10.19 12.15 11.75
N GLU A 242 9.18 11.80 10.96
CA GLU A 242 8.02 12.64 10.69
C GLU A 242 6.71 11.82 10.64
N VAL A 243 5.58 12.44 11.00
CA VAL A 243 4.24 11.86 10.81
C VAL A 243 3.82 12.04 9.36
N VAL A 244 3.32 10.96 8.75
CA VAL A 244 2.90 10.92 7.34
C VAL A 244 1.38 10.96 7.21
N SER A 245 0.67 10.24 8.06
CA SER A 245 -0.79 10.15 8.02
C SER A 245 -1.36 9.86 9.41
N ILE A 246 -2.58 10.30 9.67
CA ILE A 246 -3.30 10.07 10.93
C ILE A 246 -4.73 9.65 10.59
N THR A 247 -5.31 8.73 11.37
CA THR A 247 -6.74 8.40 11.28
C THR A 247 -7.59 9.52 11.87
N GLU A 248 -8.68 9.84 11.20
CA GLU A 248 -9.62 10.85 11.65
C GLU A 248 -10.54 10.36 12.79
N ASN A 249 -10.67 9.04 12.93
CA ASN A 249 -11.58 8.44 13.90
C ASN A 249 -11.00 7.15 14.49
N THR A 250 -11.47 6.76 15.67
CA THR A 250 -10.94 5.66 16.44
C THR A 250 -12.00 4.63 16.80
N THR A 251 -11.56 3.39 17.00
CA THR A 251 -12.40 2.30 17.47
C THR A 251 -12.25 2.05 18.97
N ASP A 252 -11.22 2.59 19.59
CA ASP A 252 -10.82 2.36 20.99
C ASP A 252 -10.46 3.65 21.72
N ASN A 253 -10.94 4.82 21.24
CA ASN A 253 -10.64 6.16 21.73
C ASN A 253 -9.16 6.58 21.58
N PHE A 254 -8.40 5.92 20.68
CA PHE A 254 -7.04 6.31 20.33
C PHE A 254 -6.95 6.69 18.86
N HIS A 255 -6.06 7.61 18.54
CA HIS A 255 -5.69 7.90 17.18
C HIS A 255 -4.51 7.05 16.74
N TYR A 256 -4.55 6.63 15.49
CA TYR A 256 -3.49 5.86 14.86
C TYR A 256 -2.96 6.61 13.65
N GLY A 257 -1.72 6.38 13.31
CA GLY A 257 -1.12 7.00 12.15
C GLY A 257 0.03 6.17 11.59
N ILE A 258 0.66 6.74 10.58
CA ILE A 258 1.92 6.23 10.01
C ILE A 258 2.98 7.29 10.20
N ALA A 259 4.15 6.87 10.64
CA ALA A 259 5.34 7.70 10.73
C ALA A 259 6.48 7.12 9.88
N LYS A 260 7.31 8.00 9.34
CA LYS A 260 8.57 7.68 8.66
C LYS A 260 9.72 7.96 9.59
N ILE A 261 10.33 6.92 10.15
CA ILE A 261 11.35 7.02 11.21
C ILE A 261 12.70 6.48 10.71
N LYS A 262 13.79 7.08 11.18
CA LYS A 262 15.17 6.61 10.93
C LYS A 262 15.34 5.21 11.50
N LEU A 263 15.84 4.25 10.70
CA LEU A 263 15.98 2.86 11.13
C LEU A 263 16.90 2.73 12.37
N SER A 264 17.92 3.56 12.46
CA SER A 264 18.81 3.60 13.63
C SER A 264 18.09 3.93 14.95
N GLN A 265 16.98 4.62 14.89
CA GLN A 265 16.16 4.96 16.04
C GLN A 265 15.10 3.89 16.33
N LEU A 266 14.61 3.20 15.30
CA LEU A 266 13.63 2.13 15.48
C LEU A 266 14.14 0.96 16.31
N TYR A 267 15.44 0.68 16.29
CA TYR A 267 16.04 -0.34 17.17
C TYR A 267 15.86 -0.04 18.67
N LEU A 268 15.74 1.23 19.06
CA LEU A 268 15.47 1.61 20.45
C LEU A 268 14.07 1.15 20.86
N PHE A 269 13.09 1.32 19.99
CA PHE A 269 11.70 0.89 20.22
C PHE A 269 11.53 -0.63 20.10
N GLU A 270 12.33 -1.32 19.29
CA GLU A 270 12.35 -2.78 19.22
C GLU A 270 12.85 -3.39 20.53
N ASN A 271 13.81 -2.74 21.22
CA ASN A 271 14.37 -3.19 22.49
C ASN A 271 13.54 -2.77 23.72
N ASP A 272 12.76 -1.70 23.61
CA ASP A 272 11.90 -1.18 24.67
C ASP A 272 10.53 -0.77 24.12
N ASN A 273 9.57 -1.66 24.21
CA ASN A 273 8.20 -1.43 23.78
C ASN A 273 7.45 -0.33 24.56
N ASN A 274 7.98 0.11 25.71
CA ASN A 274 7.41 1.20 26.51
C ASN A 274 8.00 2.56 26.15
N LEU A 275 9.02 2.58 25.29
CA LEU A 275 9.64 3.81 24.85
C LEU A 275 8.63 4.64 24.05
N LYS A 276 8.55 5.94 24.38
CA LYS A 276 7.64 6.89 23.74
C LYS A 276 8.40 8.05 23.16
N CYS A 277 7.90 8.55 22.04
CA CYS A 277 8.37 9.78 21.41
C CYS A 277 7.29 10.87 21.48
N ASN A 278 7.64 12.05 21.05
CA ASN A 278 6.76 13.22 21.05
C ASN A 278 6.44 13.64 19.60
N PHE A 279 5.19 13.97 19.36
CA PHE A 279 4.72 14.67 18.19
C PHE A 279 3.92 15.87 18.66
N LEU A 280 4.42 17.09 18.47
CA LEU A 280 3.93 18.28 19.16
C LEU A 280 3.88 18.02 20.68
N ASP A 281 2.77 18.28 21.32
CA ASP A 281 2.54 18.04 22.76
C ASP A 281 2.03 16.62 23.08
N TYR A 282 1.95 15.74 22.07
CA TYR A 282 1.39 14.39 22.22
C TYR A 282 2.47 13.32 22.42
N LYS A 283 2.21 12.39 23.34
CA LYS A 283 2.99 11.16 23.46
C LYS A 283 2.55 10.16 22.41
N VAL A 284 3.53 9.54 21.77
CA VAL A 284 3.33 8.62 20.67
C VAL A 284 4.12 7.33 20.93
N SER A 285 3.45 6.20 20.77
CA SER A 285 4.05 4.86 20.80
C SER A 285 4.24 4.36 19.37
N VAL A 286 5.38 3.71 19.10
CA VAL A 286 5.63 2.99 17.85
C VAL A 286 5.07 1.58 17.96
N ILE A 287 4.38 1.12 16.92
CA ILE A 287 3.84 -0.24 16.82
C ILE A 287 4.59 -0.99 15.74
N PHE A 288 4.92 -2.26 16.01
CA PHE A 288 5.50 -3.14 15.00
C PHE A 288 4.54 -4.27 14.64
N PRO A 289 3.97 -4.29 13.44
CA PRO A 289 3.33 -5.49 12.92
C PRO A 289 4.30 -6.68 12.93
N ASN A 290 3.82 -7.86 13.27
CA ASN A 290 4.69 -9.05 13.43
C ASN A 290 5.58 -9.34 12.22
N TYR A 291 5.10 -9.06 11.02
CA TYR A 291 5.85 -9.30 9.77
C TYR A 291 7.06 -8.35 9.59
N MET A 292 7.13 -7.25 10.36
CA MET A 292 8.23 -6.29 10.31
C MET A 292 9.41 -6.69 11.20
N LEU A 293 9.20 -7.61 12.12
CA LEU A 293 10.21 -8.03 13.10
C LEU A 293 10.87 -9.36 12.68
N PRO A 294 12.17 -9.53 12.96
CA PRO A 294 13.08 -8.51 13.49
C PRO A 294 13.38 -7.41 12.45
N LEU A 295 13.72 -6.23 12.93
CA LEU A 295 14.15 -5.15 12.03
C LEU A 295 15.40 -5.56 11.23
N PRO A 296 15.59 -5.02 9.99
CA PRO A 296 16.78 -5.31 9.19
C PRO A 296 18.05 -5.03 9.99
N LYS A 297 18.98 -5.98 10.04
CA LYS A 297 20.23 -5.83 10.80
C LYS A 297 21.01 -4.60 10.33
N LYS A 298 21.56 -3.86 11.29
CA LYS A 298 22.53 -2.79 11.04
C LYS A 298 23.81 -3.44 10.50
N ILE A 299 24.20 -3.10 9.27
CA ILE A 299 25.48 -3.50 8.71
C ILE A 299 26.53 -2.45 9.12
#